data_171bfb84ebeeeeeb202e56d9abc21046
#
_entry.id   171bfb84ebeeeeeb202e56d9abc21046
#
_cell.length_a   1.000
_cell.length_b   1.000
_cell.length_c   1.000
_cell.angle_alpha   90.00
_cell.angle_beta   90.00
_cell.angle_gamma   90.00
#
_symmetry.space_group_name_H-M   'P 1'
#
loop_
_entity.id
_entity.type
_entity.pdbx_description
1 polymer ?
#
loop_
_entity_poly.entity_id
_entity_poly.type
_entity_poly.pdbx_seq_one_letter_code
_entity_poly.pdbx_strand_id
1 'polypeptide(L)'
;MPTTPAAELQAALAAVQPAAERLQHALDLIGPHLRADRCFLYVRDPQRGRGRIALVWRLDEAVPDPRHDWQDDTGDLPKEDPLFRAALAARPSVYVDDVTEAGPDVLNQEFERRTFGHRALVHAHIVENGQLWGILQPCVFGHPHHWTAAEREYLDAATPLLLPVVQEYMRGTDVGVSVTK
;
A
#
# COMPACT_ATOMS: atom_id res chain seq x y z
N MET A 1 -24.70 1.41 -18.93
CA MET A 1 -24.18 2.36 -17.95
C MET A 1 -22.68 2.11 -17.78
N PRO A 2 -21.83 3.10 -17.86
CA PRO A 2 -20.43 2.90 -17.55
C PRO A 2 -20.26 2.48 -16.08
N THR A 3 -19.44 1.48 -15.85
CA THR A 3 -19.12 1.00 -14.51
C THR A 3 -18.28 2.06 -13.79
N THR A 4 -18.55 2.32 -12.52
CA THR A 4 -17.74 3.24 -11.73
C THR A 4 -16.40 2.61 -11.37
N PRO A 5 -15.33 3.40 -11.17
CA PRO A 5 -14.02 2.86 -10.72
C PRO A 5 -14.11 2.03 -9.44
N ALA A 6 -14.96 2.44 -8.50
CA ALA A 6 -15.18 1.67 -7.27
C ALA A 6 -15.88 0.33 -7.53
N ALA A 7 -16.84 0.27 -8.45
CA ALA A 7 -17.51 -0.97 -8.84
C ALA A 7 -16.58 -1.92 -9.61
N GLU A 8 -15.69 -1.39 -10.46
CA GLU A 8 -14.67 -2.19 -11.14
C GLU A 8 -13.69 -2.81 -10.14
N LEU A 9 -13.23 -2.04 -9.17
CA LEU A 9 -12.36 -2.53 -8.10
C LEU A 9 -13.06 -3.61 -7.28
N GLN A 10 -14.31 -3.40 -6.89
CA GLN A 10 -15.10 -4.39 -6.14
C GLN A 10 -15.26 -5.69 -6.94
N ALA A 11 -15.53 -5.61 -8.23
CA ALA A 11 -15.65 -6.78 -9.09
C ALA A 11 -14.31 -7.55 -9.23
N ALA A 12 -13.19 -6.83 -9.38
CA ALA A 12 -11.86 -7.43 -9.44
C ALA A 12 -11.52 -8.20 -8.16
N LEU A 13 -11.83 -7.62 -7.00
CA LEU A 13 -11.57 -8.24 -5.69
C LEU A 13 -12.53 -9.41 -5.37
N ALA A 14 -13.72 -9.44 -5.96
CA ALA A 14 -14.70 -10.52 -5.81
C ALA A 14 -14.54 -11.67 -6.82
N ALA A 15 -13.62 -11.56 -7.77
CA ALA A 15 -13.42 -12.57 -8.82
C ALA A 15 -12.98 -13.92 -8.25
N VAL A 16 -13.33 -15.02 -8.96
CA VAL A 16 -12.93 -16.38 -8.58
C VAL A 16 -11.50 -16.64 -9.08
N GLN A 17 -10.53 -16.08 -8.40
CA GLN A 17 -9.10 -16.18 -8.71
C GLN A 17 -8.30 -16.19 -7.40
N PRO A 18 -7.02 -16.65 -7.41
CA PRO A 18 -6.15 -16.56 -6.25
C PRO A 18 -6.05 -15.13 -5.70
N ALA A 19 -5.90 -14.98 -4.39
CA ALA A 19 -5.82 -13.68 -3.73
C ALA A 19 -4.73 -12.77 -4.34
N ALA A 20 -3.56 -13.32 -4.65
CA ALA A 20 -2.46 -12.58 -5.28
C ALA A 20 -2.86 -11.97 -6.63
N GLU A 21 -3.58 -12.71 -7.47
CA GLU A 21 -4.04 -12.21 -8.78
C GLU A 21 -5.09 -11.13 -8.63
N ARG A 22 -6.04 -11.29 -7.70
CA ARG A 22 -7.06 -10.27 -7.41
C ARG A 22 -6.45 -8.98 -6.87
N LEU A 23 -5.48 -9.09 -5.98
CA LEU A 23 -4.74 -7.93 -5.45
C LEU A 23 -3.92 -7.24 -6.54
N GLN A 24 -3.23 -8.00 -7.40
CA GLN A 24 -2.50 -7.42 -8.52
C GLN A 24 -3.44 -6.69 -9.48
N HIS A 25 -4.58 -7.30 -9.82
CA HIS A 25 -5.60 -6.66 -10.67
C HIS A 25 -6.14 -5.37 -10.02
N ALA A 26 -6.32 -5.37 -8.69
CA ALA A 26 -6.70 -4.16 -7.98
C ALA A 26 -5.66 -3.04 -8.15
N LEU A 27 -4.37 -3.34 -8.02
CA LEU A 27 -3.30 -2.36 -8.25
C LEU A 27 -3.28 -1.84 -9.69
N ASP A 28 -3.52 -2.72 -10.67
CA ASP A 28 -3.60 -2.38 -12.10
C ASP A 28 -4.77 -1.43 -12.42
N LEU A 29 -5.81 -1.43 -11.60
CA LEU A 29 -6.93 -0.48 -11.68
C LEU A 29 -6.65 0.81 -10.90
N ILE A 30 -6.13 0.71 -9.69
CA ILE A 30 -5.92 1.85 -8.79
C ILE A 30 -4.84 2.80 -9.32
N GLY A 31 -3.70 2.26 -9.74
CA GLY A 31 -2.57 3.06 -10.19
C GLY A 31 -2.95 4.04 -11.32
N PRO A 32 -3.48 3.55 -12.44
CA PRO A 32 -3.91 4.42 -13.55
C PRO A 32 -5.06 5.38 -13.17
N HIS A 33 -6.03 4.92 -12.37
CA HIS A 33 -7.15 5.76 -11.95
C HIS A 33 -6.67 6.99 -11.16
N LEU A 34 -5.67 6.82 -10.31
CA LEU A 34 -5.07 7.91 -9.53
C LEU A 34 -3.99 8.68 -10.30
N ARG A 35 -3.72 8.32 -11.55
CA ARG A 35 -2.62 8.90 -12.34
C ARG A 35 -1.29 8.84 -11.61
N ALA A 36 -1.10 7.76 -10.86
CA ALA A 36 0.15 7.46 -10.18
C ALA A 36 1.21 6.94 -11.17
N ASP A 37 2.46 7.02 -10.79
CA ASP A 37 3.57 6.39 -11.53
C ASP A 37 3.86 4.98 -10.99
N ARG A 38 3.52 4.76 -9.73
CA ARG A 38 3.65 3.47 -9.06
C ARG A 38 2.55 3.33 -8.00
N CYS A 39 2.05 2.11 -7.84
CA CYS A 39 1.18 1.76 -6.73
C CYS A 39 1.63 0.40 -6.18
N PHE A 40 1.99 0.33 -4.92
CA PHE A 40 2.40 -0.93 -4.31
C PHE A 40 1.56 -1.29 -3.09
N LEU A 41 1.57 -2.58 -2.77
CA LEU A 41 0.92 -3.13 -1.60
C LEU A 41 1.94 -3.77 -0.68
N TYR A 42 2.10 -3.16 0.51
CA TYR A 42 2.75 -3.78 1.64
C TYR A 42 1.73 -4.65 2.37
N VAL A 43 2.11 -5.89 2.66
CA VAL A 43 1.31 -6.84 3.45
C VAL A 43 2.01 -7.16 4.75
N ARG A 44 1.23 -7.33 5.81
CA ARG A 44 1.76 -7.52 7.16
C ARG A 44 1.12 -8.71 7.86
N ASP A 45 1.93 -9.46 8.59
CA ASP A 45 1.50 -10.42 9.59
C ASP A 45 1.48 -9.74 10.96
N PRO A 46 0.31 -9.34 11.47
CA PRO A 46 0.25 -8.62 12.74
C PRO A 46 0.61 -9.49 13.95
N GLN A 47 0.55 -10.81 13.84
CA GLN A 47 0.92 -11.72 14.93
C GLN A 47 2.44 -11.87 15.05
N ARG A 48 3.14 -11.88 13.90
CA ARG A 48 4.59 -12.05 13.86
C ARG A 48 5.36 -10.73 13.80
N GLY A 49 4.67 -9.60 13.60
CA GLY A 49 5.31 -8.29 13.51
C GLY A 49 6.28 -8.18 12.33
N ARG A 50 5.90 -8.70 11.18
CA ARG A 50 6.70 -8.68 9.97
C ARG A 50 5.84 -8.39 8.74
N GLY A 51 6.47 -7.85 7.72
CA GLY A 51 5.80 -7.55 6.47
C GLY A 51 6.74 -7.46 5.29
N ARG A 52 6.16 -7.25 4.12
CA ARG A 52 6.91 -7.04 2.87
C ARG A 52 6.08 -6.22 1.88
N ILE A 53 6.76 -5.52 0.99
CA ILE A 53 6.12 -5.02 -0.23
C ILE A 53 6.01 -6.20 -1.19
N ALA A 54 4.78 -6.72 -1.34
CA ALA A 54 4.54 -7.98 -2.03
C ALA A 54 4.16 -7.81 -3.49
N LEU A 55 3.42 -6.75 -3.82
CA LEU A 55 2.84 -6.52 -5.13
C LEU A 55 3.06 -5.07 -5.56
N VAL A 56 3.23 -4.87 -6.86
CA VAL A 56 3.46 -3.53 -7.44
C VAL A 56 2.82 -3.42 -8.82
N TRP A 57 2.23 -2.25 -9.08
CA TRP A 57 1.97 -1.74 -10.41
C TRP A 57 2.91 -0.56 -10.69
N ARG A 58 3.47 -0.49 -11.88
CA ARG A 58 4.33 0.61 -12.34
C ARG A 58 3.87 1.08 -13.71
N LEU A 59 3.95 2.39 -13.93
CA LEU A 59 3.62 3.00 -15.22
C LEU A 59 4.50 2.45 -16.34
N ASP A 60 5.79 2.29 -16.04
CA ASP A 60 6.78 1.69 -16.94
C ASP A 60 7.96 1.12 -16.15
N GLU A 61 8.91 0.48 -16.86
CA GLU A 61 10.06 -0.18 -16.26
C GLU A 61 11.11 0.80 -15.68
N ALA A 62 11.07 2.08 -16.06
CA ALA A 62 11.96 3.09 -15.51
C ALA A 62 11.60 3.47 -14.07
N VAL A 63 10.35 3.24 -13.67
CA VAL A 63 9.91 3.44 -12.28
C VAL A 63 10.47 2.32 -11.41
N PRO A 64 11.17 2.63 -10.30
CA PRO A 64 11.81 1.60 -9.47
C PRO A 64 10.81 0.59 -8.89
N ASP A 65 11.19 -0.68 -8.87
CA ASP A 65 10.45 -1.75 -8.21
C ASP A 65 10.82 -1.78 -6.72
N PRO A 66 9.87 -1.51 -5.79
CA PRO A 66 10.16 -1.43 -4.37
C PRO A 66 10.02 -2.77 -3.64
N ARG A 67 9.68 -3.86 -4.34
CA ARG A 67 9.40 -5.16 -3.70
C ARG A 67 10.62 -5.67 -2.95
N HIS A 68 10.38 -6.24 -1.80
CA HIS A 68 11.39 -6.90 -0.97
C HIS A 68 10.78 -8.10 -0.24
N ASP A 69 11.62 -8.96 0.31
CA ASP A 69 11.20 -10.12 1.10
C ASP A 69 10.76 -9.71 2.52
N TRP A 70 10.28 -10.68 3.29
CA TRP A 70 9.81 -10.49 4.66
C TRP A 70 10.87 -9.84 5.54
N GLN A 71 10.47 -8.80 6.26
CA GLN A 71 11.29 -8.07 7.20
C GLN A 71 10.53 -7.85 8.51
N ASP A 72 11.24 -7.93 9.63
CA ASP A 72 10.68 -7.55 10.92
C ASP A 72 10.40 -6.05 10.96
N ASP A 73 9.23 -5.67 11.44
CA ASP A 73 8.79 -4.29 11.54
C ASP A 73 8.77 -3.76 12.98
N THR A 74 9.25 -4.55 13.94
CA THR A 74 9.31 -4.20 15.36
C THR A 74 10.63 -3.56 15.79
N GLY A 75 11.59 -3.39 14.86
CA GLY A 75 12.91 -2.82 15.10
C GLY A 75 12.96 -1.30 14.97
N ASP A 76 13.93 -0.80 14.20
CA ASP A 76 14.21 0.63 14.06
C ASP A 76 13.33 1.34 13.04
N LEU A 77 12.68 0.60 12.14
CA LEU A 77 11.85 1.17 11.09
C LEU A 77 10.77 2.15 11.61
N PRO A 78 9.97 1.83 12.65
CA PRO A 78 8.99 2.78 13.17
C PRO A 78 9.60 4.05 13.79
N LYS A 79 10.87 4.00 14.20
CA LYS A 79 11.59 5.18 14.72
C LYS A 79 12.07 6.07 13.59
N GLU A 80 12.49 5.48 12.50
CA GLU A 80 13.03 6.16 11.32
C GLU A 80 11.93 6.70 10.41
N ASP A 81 10.79 5.99 10.31
CA ASP A 81 9.68 6.30 9.41
C ASP A 81 8.40 6.66 10.19
N PRO A 82 8.06 7.97 10.31
CA PRO A 82 6.84 8.43 10.95
C PRO A 82 5.55 7.95 10.26
N LEU A 83 5.54 7.76 8.94
CA LEU A 83 4.40 7.21 8.20
C LEU A 83 4.13 5.77 8.65
N PHE A 84 5.15 4.96 8.71
CA PHE A 84 5.03 3.57 9.16
C PHE A 84 4.62 3.47 10.63
N ARG A 85 5.16 4.33 11.49
CA ARG A 85 4.74 4.43 12.88
C ARG A 85 3.25 4.76 13.02
N ALA A 86 2.73 5.69 12.20
CA ALA A 86 1.31 6.04 12.18
C ALA A 86 0.45 4.85 11.71
N ALA A 87 0.90 4.11 10.71
CA ALA A 87 0.23 2.90 10.23
C ALA A 87 0.15 1.80 11.31
N LEU A 88 1.26 1.53 11.99
CA LEU A 88 1.30 0.55 13.10
C LEU A 88 0.37 0.96 14.27
N ALA A 89 0.20 2.26 14.50
CA ALA A 89 -0.74 2.79 15.49
C ALA A 89 -2.20 2.82 14.99
N ALA A 90 -2.48 2.24 13.82
CA ALA A 90 -3.79 2.22 13.17
C ALA A 90 -4.42 3.62 13.02
N ARG A 91 -3.59 4.64 12.81
CA ARG A 91 -4.05 6.01 12.55
C ARG A 91 -4.67 6.12 11.15
N PRO A 92 -5.46 7.18 10.87
CA PRO A 92 -5.99 7.42 9.54
C PRO A 92 -4.89 7.48 8.47
N SER A 93 -5.25 7.12 7.24
CA SER A 93 -4.36 7.23 6.08
C SER A 93 -3.79 8.64 5.92
N VAL A 94 -2.55 8.72 5.46
CA VAL A 94 -1.81 9.98 5.31
C VAL A 94 -1.64 10.31 3.84
N TYR A 95 -1.98 11.54 3.47
CA TYR A 95 -1.87 12.08 2.12
C TYR A 95 -0.76 13.12 2.09
N VAL A 96 0.23 12.92 1.23
CA VAL A 96 1.38 13.82 1.09
C VAL A 96 1.42 14.34 -0.34
N ASP A 97 1.08 15.60 -0.53
CA ASP A 97 1.08 16.27 -1.84
C ASP A 97 2.51 16.55 -2.34
N ASP A 98 3.44 16.80 -1.42
CA ASP A 98 4.84 17.06 -1.71
C ASP A 98 5.73 16.61 -0.54
N VAL A 99 6.56 15.60 -0.77
CA VAL A 99 7.51 15.09 0.22
C VAL A 99 8.48 16.17 0.71
N THR A 100 8.87 17.09 -0.17
CA THR A 100 9.84 18.15 0.16
C THR A 100 9.25 19.26 1.05
N GLU A 101 7.93 19.37 1.13
CA GLU A 101 7.21 20.36 1.95
C GLU A 101 6.61 19.76 3.23
N ALA A 102 6.60 18.42 3.35
CA ALA A 102 6.03 17.73 4.51
C ALA A 102 6.93 17.88 5.74
N GLY A 103 6.31 18.17 6.88
CA GLY A 103 7.01 18.32 8.15
C GLY A 103 7.53 17.00 8.74
N PRO A 104 8.48 17.06 9.68
CA PRO A 104 9.11 15.89 10.29
C PRO A 104 8.15 15.06 11.14
N ASP A 105 7.02 15.62 11.55
CA ASP A 105 5.96 14.88 12.25
C ASP A 105 5.14 13.98 11.31
N VAL A 106 5.16 14.28 10.02
CA VAL A 106 4.44 13.52 8.99
C VAL A 106 5.32 12.44 8.40
N LEU A 107 6.51 12.79 7.94
CA LEU A 107 7.47 11.87 7.35
C LEU A 107 8.92 12.32 7.55
N ASN A 108 9.83 11.39 7.34
CA ASN A 108 11.27 11.65 7.28
C ASN A 108 11.67 11.82 5.81
N GLN A 109 11.91 13.06 5.38
CA GLN A 109 12.23 13.37 3.98
C GLN A 109 13.47 12.63 3.47
N GLU A 110 14.51 12.50 4.28
CA GLU A 110 15.74 11.79 3.90
C GLU A 110 15.50 10.30 3.75
N PHE A 111 14.71 9.69 4.64
CA PHE A 111 14.29 8.30 4.56
C PHE A 111 13.49 8.05 3.25
N GLU A 112 12.50 8.91 2.96
CA GLU A 112 11.69 8.80 1.74
C GLU A 112 12.54 8.94 0.48
N ARG A 113 13.43 9.92 0.44
CA ARG A 113 14.34 10.17 -0.68
C ARG A 113 15.26 8.97 -0.93
N ARG A 114 15.87 8.45 0.11
CA ARG A 114 16.83 7.35 0.03
C ARG A 114 16.17 6.02 -0.32
N THR A 115 15.02 5.76 0.27
CA THR A 115 14.35 4.44 0.20
C THR A 115 13.44 4.34 -1.02
N PHE A 116 12.66 5.37 -1.33
CA PHE A 116 11.61 5.32 -2.35
C PHE A 116 11.81 6.27 -3.51
N GLY A 117 12.32 7.47 -3.27
CA GLY A 117 12.59 8.47 -4.29
C GLY A 117 11.37 9.19 -4.87
N HIS A 118 10.16 8.91 -4.40
CA HIS A 118 8.94 9.55 -4.88
C HIS A 118 8.77 10.98 -4.36
N ARG A 119 7.98 11.80 -5.05
CA ARG A 119 7.71 13.19 -4.71
C ARG A 119 6.38 13.40 -3.98
N ALA A 120 5.36 12.63 -4.33
CA ALA A 120 4.07 12.62 -3.66
C ALA A 120 3.63 11.18 -3.38
N LEU A 121 2.84 10.96 -2.35
CA LEU A 121 2.36 9.63 -1.99
C LEU A 121 1.06 9.68 -1.19
N VAL A 122 0.35 8.56 -1.18
CA VAL A 122 -0.64 8.25 -0.16
C VAL A 122 -0.16 7.03 0.61
N HIS A 123 -0.20 7.11 1.92
CA HIS A 123 0.05 5.99 2.83
C HIS A 123 -1.31 5.52 3.36
N ALA A 124 -1.99 4.67 2.58
CA ALA A 124 -3.35 4.22 2.88
C ALA A 124 -3.31 2.96 3.73
N HIS A 125 -3.85 3.05 4.93
CA HIS A 125 -3.75 2.01 5.95
C HIS A 125 -4.90 1.02 5.84
N ILE A 126 -4.58 -0.27 5.76
CA ILE A 126 -5.52 -1.39 5.77
C ILE A 126 -5.49 -1.98 7.17
N VAL A 127 -6.50 -1.65 7.97
CA VAL A 127 -6.54 -1.97 9.41
C VAL A 127 -7.82 -2.70 9.80
N GLU A 128 -7.73 -3.56 10.79
CA GLU A 128 -8.86 -4.21 11.44
C GLU A 128 -8.58 -4.37 12.93
N ASN A 129 -9.55 -3.98 13.77
CA ASN A 129 -9.44 -4.12 15.23
C ASN A 129 -8.14 -3.53 15.81
N GLY A 130 -7.72 -2.37 15.31
CA GLY A 130 -6.50 -1.70 15.76
C GLY A 130 -5.20 -2.31 15.27
N GLN A 131 -5.25 -3.30 14.38
CA GLN A 131 -4.08 -3.97 13.81
C GLN A 131 -3.89 -3.62 12.34
N LEU A 132 -2.64 -3.34 11.97
CA LEU A 132 -2.24 -3.10 10.59
C LEU A 132 -2.07 -4.43 9.85
N TRP A 133 -2.80 -4.58 8.73
CA TRP A 133 -2.72 -5.70 7.81
C TRP A 133 -1.98 -5.38 6.51
N GLY A 134 -1.95 -4.11 6.14
CA GLY A 134 -1.29 -3.69 4.92
C GLY A 134 -1.29 -2.19 4.73
N ILE A 135 -0.54 -1.75 3.71
CA ILE A 135 -0.46 -0.36 3.28
C ILE A 135 -0.53 -0.35 1.76
N LEU A 136 -1.53 0.36 1.24
CA LEU A 136 -1.62 0.67 -0.17
C LEU A 136 -0.94 2.02 -0.40
N GLN A 137 0.03 2.07 -1.31
CA GLN A 137 0.84 3.28 -1.49
C GLN A 137 0.94 3.69 -2.96
N PRO A 138 -0.01 4.49 -3.46
CA PRO A 138 0.17 5.20 -4.72
C PRO A 138 1.25 6.27 -4.58
N CYS A 139 2.10 6.41 -5.61
CA CYS A 139 3.24 7.32 -5.61
C CYS A 139 3.34 8.06 -6.94
N VAL A 140 3.79 9.33 -6.87
CA VAL A 140 4.11 10.17 -8.01
C VAL A 140 5.58 10.60 -7.91
N PHE A 141 6.30 10.53 -9.04
CA PHE A 141 7.71 10.90 -9.11
C PHE A 141 7.90 12.23 -9.82
N GLY A 142 8.96 12.95 -9.46
CA GLY A 142 9.44 14.12 -10.17
C GLY A 142 8.69 15.43 -9.94
N HIS A 143 7.46 15.40 -9.48
CA HIS A 143 6.64 16.58 -9.21
C HIS A 143 5.63 16.32 -8.08
N PRO A 144 5.12 17.37 -7.39
CA PRO A 144 4.06 17.21 -6.41
C PRO A 144 2.75 16.77 -7.09
N HIS A 145 1.85 16.19 -6.30
CA HIS A 145 0.51 15.82 -6.73
C HIS A 145 -0.50 16.21 -5.64
N HIS A 146 -1.46 17.04 -5.99
CA HIS A 146 -2.55 17.36 -5.08
C HIS A 146 -3.60 16.25 -5.10
N TRP A 147 -3.70 15.52 -3.99
CA TRP A 147 -4.70 14.45 -3.83
C TRP A 147 -6.08 15.05 -3.63
N THR A 148 -6.90 14.99 -4.66
CA THR A 148 -8.24 15.58 -4.70
C THR A 148 -9.20 14.88 -3.74
N ALA A 149 -10.33 15.54 -3.42
CA ALA A 149 -11.38 14.92 -2.60
C ALA A 149 -11.89 13.61 -3.22
N ALA A 150 -12.07 13.55 -4.52
CA ALA A 150 -12.52 12.34 -5.22
C ALA A 150 -11.50 11.19 -5.13
N GLU A 151 -10.20 11.48 -5.23
CA GLU A 151 -9.13 10.49 -5.05
C GLU A 151 -9.10 9.96 -3.62
N ARG A 152 -9.28 10.84 -2.63
CA ARG A 152 -9.36 10.46 -1.20
C ARG A 152 -10.56 9.58 -0.93
N GLU A 153 -11.74 9.94 -1.42
CA GLU A 153 -12.96 9.13 -1.29
C GLU A 153 -12.79 7.75 -1.93
N TYR A 154 -12.18 7.69 -3.11
CA TYR A 154 -11.89 6.43 -3.78
C TYR A 154 -10.97 5.52 -2.95
N LEU A 155 -9.90 6.07 -2.40
CA LEU A 155 -8.97 5.31 -1.54
C LEU A 155 -9.59 4.89 -0.21
N ASP A 156 -10.40 5.76 0.41
CA ASP A 156 -11.14 5.45 1.64
C ASP A 156 -12.16 4.32 1.43
N ALA A 157 -12.71 4.20 0.23
CA ALA A 157 -13.56 3.08 -0.15
C ALA A 157 -12.75 1.82 -0.50
N ALA A 158 -11.56 1.97 -1.07
CA ALA A 158 -10.73 0.86 -1.54
C ALA A 158 -10.12 0.06 -0.37
N THR A 159 -9.62 0.70 0.68
CA THR A 159 -8.92 0.02 1.76
C THR A 159 -9.75 -1.03 2.49
N PRO A 160 -11.05 -0.79 2.84
CA PRO A 160 -11.88 -1.85 3.40
C PRO A 160 -12.16 -3.02 2.45
N LEU A 161 -12.22 -2.75 1.14
CA LEU A 161 -12.42 -3.80 0.14
C LEU A 161 -11.19 -4.68 -0.02
N LEU A 162 -9.99 -4.12 0.13
CA LEU A 162 -8.73 -4.86 0.06
C LEU A 162 -8.52 -5.78 1.29
N LEU A 163 -8.99 -5.38 2.45
CA LEU A 163 -8.70 -6.06 3.72
C LEU A 163 -8.97 -7.57 3.69
N PRO A 164 -10.17 -8.08 3.33
CA PRO A 164 -10.42 -9.51 3.36
C PRO A 164 -9.55 -10.29 2.36
N VAL A 165 -9.19 -9.67 1.24
CA VAL A 165 -8.33 -10.31 0.22
C VAL A 165 -6.87 -10.32 0.68
N VAL A 166 -6.39 -9.27 1.36
CA VAL A 166 -5.08 -9.24 2.02
C VAL A 166 -5.00 -10.34 3.10
N GLN A 167 -6.02 -10.49 3.92
CA GLN A 167 -6.08 -11.54 4.94
C GLN A 167 -6.07 -12.94 4.31
N GLU A 168 -6.79 -13.15 3.22
CA GLU A 168 -6.74 -14.41 2.46
C GLU A 168 -5.36 -14.68 1.86
N TYR A 169 -4.73 -13.66 1.28
CA TYR A 169 -3.35 -13.74 0.79
C TYR A 169 -2.38 -14.17 1.90
N MET A 170 -2.51 -13.59 3.09
CA MET A 170 -1.65 -13.92 4.24
C MET A 170 -1.84 -15.37 4.69
N ARG A 171 -3.06 -15.88 4.74
CA ARG A 171 -3.34 -17.30 5.05
C ARG A 171 -2.70 -18.25 4.04
N GLY A 172 -2.71 -17.91 2.76
CA GLY A 172 -2.07 -18.69 1.70
C GLY A 172 -0.54 -18.75 1.81
N THR A 173 0.11 -17.71 2.36
CA THR A 173 1.56 -17.71 2.57
C THR A 173 2.00 -18.60 3.74
N ASP A 174 1.16 -18.78 4.76
CA ASP A 174 1.45 -19.65 5.91
C ASP A 174 1.45 -21.15 5.54
N VAL A 175 0.66 -21.55 4.54
CA VAL A 175 0.60 -22.94 4.07
C VAL A 175 1.87 -23.36 3.31
N GLY A 176 2.62 -22.40 2.75
CA GLY A 176 3.86 -22.65 2.00
C GLY A 176 5.10 -22.92 2.86
N VAL A 177 5.03 -22.70 4.18
CA VAL A 177 6.17 -22.88 5.11
C VAL A 177 6.18 -24.26 5.79
N SER A 178 5.17 -25.10 5.57
CA SER A 178 4.99 -26.36 6.31
C SER A 178 5.46 -27.63 5.59
N VAL A 179 6.37 -27.55 4.60
CA VAL A 179 6.97 -28.78 4.02
C VAL A 179 8.45 -28.54 3.72
N THR A 180 9.29 -28.69 4.73
CA THR A 180 10.61 -29.35 4.59
C THR A 180 11.07 -29.80 5.97
N LYS A 181 10.82 -31.05 6.26
CA LYS A 181 11.65 -31.82 7.17
C LYS A 181 12.73 -32.51 6.36
#